data_0e5e3385016251596b6daf7497e570a1
#
_entry.id   0e5e3385016251596b6daf7497e570a1
#
_cell.length_a   1.000
_cell.length_b   1.000
_cell.length_c   1.000
_cell.angle_alpha   90.00
_cell.angle_beta   90.00
_cell.angle_gamma   90.00
#
_symmetry.space_group_name_H-M   'P 1'
#
loop_
_entity.id
_entity.type
_entity.pdbx_description
1 polymer ?
#
loop_
_entity_poly.entity_id
_entity_poly.type
_entity_poly.pdbx_seq_one_letter_code
_entity_poly.pdbx_strand_id
1 'polypeptide(L)'
;MHSPLFSLEVFPPKRTSPVGTIYDTLDGLQGLDPDFISVTYGTGRSSDRTLTARIAHTVSEYGISCVAHLTAQYLNKDDVDQALDMFDEAKVSGVLALRGDRVEGAEPAGVFEHASDLAAYIREERPNLKIYGACYPEKHPQSVTLEDDIDNLKKKVDAGVTHLISQLFYDNEDFLRFLDKVRAVGIEIPIEAGIMPVMNAKSVRRMAGICQSRVPEKLEVMLDKWGDDNAVLKEAGIAYASEQISDLVARGVDGVHLYTMNHPCVSRRIWSNVKPFFV
;
A
#
# COMPACT_ATOMS: atom_id res chain seq x y z
N MET A 1 -0.06 13.56 22.07
CA MET A 1 0.35 12.52 21.11
C MET A 1 -0.64 12.54 19.98
N HIS A 2 -0.21 12.46 18.75
CA HIS A 2 -1.14 12.31 17.60
C HIS A 2 -1.65 10.86 17.61
N SER A 3 -2.95 10.67 17.38
CA SER A 3 -3.50 9.33 17.14
C SER A 3 -2.87 8.75 15.86
N PRO A 4 -2.41 7.49 15.85
CA PRO A 4 -1.85 6.90 14.65
C PRO A 4 -2.93 6.76 13.56
N LEU A 5 -2.54 6.90 12.30
CA LEU A 5 -3.43 6.72 11.17
C LEU A 5 -3.77 5.23 10.98
N PHE A 6 -4.98 4.95 10.51
CA PHE A 6 -5.39 3.61 10.09
C PHE A 6 -5.97 3.67 8.68
N SER A 7 -5.34 3.02 7.75
CA SER A 7 -5.79 3.00 6.36
C SER A 7 -5.89 1.58 5.80
N LEU A 8 -6.61 1.44 4.71
CA LEU A 8 -6.88 0.15 4.09
C LEU A 8 -6.50 0.19 2.61
N GLU A 9 -6.09 -0.95 2.07
CA GLU A 9 -5.92 -1.13 0.64
C GLU A 9 -6.92 -2.13 0.08
N VAL A 10 -7.53 -1.78 -1.05
CA VAL A 10 -8.32 -2.67 -1.88
C VAL A 10 -7.78 -2.67 -3.30
N PHE A 11 -8.06 -3.73 -4.04
CA PHE A 11 -7.64 -3.83 -5.43
C PHE A 11 -8.81 -4.21 -6.34
N PRO A 12 -8.79 -3.74 -7.60
CA PRO A 12 -9.78 -4.12 -8.59
C PRO A 12 -9.88 -5.64 -8.74
N PRO A 13 -11.07 -6.20 -8.95
CA PRO A 13 -11.23 -7.63 -9.15
C PRO A 13 -10.46 -8.09 -10.38
N LYS A 14 -10.01 -9.34 -10.37
CA LYS A 14 -9.40 -9.95 -11.55
C LYS A 14 -10.40 -9.92 -12.73
N ARG A 15 -9.90 -9.81 -13.97
CA ARG A 15 -10.75 -9.80 -15.18
C ARG A 15 -11.73 -10.99 -15.29
N THR A 16 -11.39 -12.10 -14.62
CA THR A 16 -12.23 -13.31 -14.57
C THR A 16 -13.27 -13.29 -13.47
N SER A 17 -13.24 -12.29 -12.59
CA SER A 17 -14.18 -12.14 -11.47
C SER A 17 -15.24 -11.09 -11.82
N PRO A 18 -16.50 -11.25 -11.36
CA PRO A 18 -17.50 -10.20 -11.49
C PRO A 18 -17.04 -8.89 -10.86
N VAL A 19 -17.28 -7.76 -11.53
CA VAL A 19 -16.93 -6.43 -10.99
C VAL A 19 -17.65 -6.18 -9.66
N GLY A 20 -18.84 -6.79 -9.45
CA GLY A 20 -19.60 -6.69 -8.19
C GLY A 20 -18.84 -7.14 -6.96
N THR A 21 -17.85 -8.01 -7.07
CA THR A 21 -17.09 -8.52 -5.92
C THR A 21 -16.31 -7.43 -5.17
N ILE A 22 -15.94 -6.33 -5.83
CA ILE A 22 -15.28 -5.21 -5.13
C ILE A 22 -16.29 -4.41 -4.30
N TYR A 23 -17.51 -4.24 -4.79
CA TYR A 23 -18.56 -3.56 -4.04
C TYR A 23 -18.94 -4.35 -2.80
N ASP A 24 -19.07 -5.68 -2.89
CA ASP A 24 -19.27 -6.56 -1.73
C ASP A 24 -18.11 -6.42 -0.72
N THR A 25 -16.89 -6.24 -1.22
CA THR A 25 -15.71 -5.98 -0.35
C THR A 25 -15.84 -4.64 0.35
N LEU A 26 -16.17 -3.57 -0.36
CA LEU A 26 -16.34 -2.23 0.22
C LEU A 26 -17.49 -2.19 1.23
N ASP A 27 -18.62 -2.84 0.91
CA ASP A 27 -19.74 -2.99 1.86
C ASP A 27 -19.31 -3.74 3.12
N GLY A 28 -18.51 -4.78 2.95
CA GLY A 28 -17.92 -5.53 4.06
C GLY A 28 -16.90 -4.74 4.89
N LEU A 29 -16.32 -3.66 4.40
CA LEU A 29 -15.39 -2.79 5.12
C LEU A 29 -16.08 -1.59 5.81
N GLN A 30 -17.35 -1.33 5.54
CA GLN A 30 -18.08 -0.22 6.19
C GLN A 30 -18.06 -0.36 7.72
N GLY A 31 -17.91 0.76 8.43
CA GLY A 31 -17.85 0.82 9.89
C GLY A 31 -16.49 0.43 10.49
N LEU A 32 -15.46 0.24 9.66
CA LEU A 32 -14.07 0.21 10.13
C LEU A 32 -13.49 1.62 10.31
N ASP A 33 -14.14 2.63 9.71
CA ASP A 33 -13.82 4.05 9.81
C ASP A 33 -12.32 4.36 9.58
N PRO A 34 -11.72 3.90 8.46
CA PRO A 34 -10.32 4.21 8.16
C PRO A 34 -10.16 5.69 7.80
N ASP A 35 -8.96 6.24 8.03
CA ASP A 35 -8.59 7.58 7.57
C ASP A 35 -8.66 7.71 6.05
N PHE A 36 -8.32 6.65 5.34
CA PHE A 36 -8.54 6.52 3.89
C PHE A 36 -8.54 5.06 3.43
N ILE A 37 -9.07 4.84 2.23
CA ILE A 37 -8.90 3.58 1.49
C ILE A 37 -8.09 3.86 0.23
N SER A 38 -7.00 3.12 0.02
CA SER A 38 -6.26 3.15 -1.22
C SER A 38 -6.81 2.12 -2.21
N VAL A 39 -6.83 2.49 -3.50
CA VAL A 39 -7.29 1.63 -4.59
C VAL A 39 -6.13 1.39 -5.53
N THR A 40 -5.71 0.12 -5.66
CA THR A 40 -4.58 -0.21 -6.51
C THR A 40 -4.90 0.02 -7.99
N TYR A 41 -3.86 0.36 -8.74
CA TYR A 41 -3.91 0.42 -10.19
C TYR A 41 -3.71 -0.99 -10.76
N GLY A 42 -4.52 -1.39 -11.73
CA GLY A 42 -4.38 -2.72 -12.32
C GLY A 42 -2.95 -2.98 -12.84
N THR A 43 -2.48 -4.22 -12.72
CA THR A 43 -1.13 -4.59 -13.16
C THR A 43 -1.08 -4.82 -14.68
N GLY A 44 -0.03 -4.30 -15.35
CA GLY A 44 0.30 -4.56 -16.75
C GLY A 44 -0.23 -3.51 -17.75
N ARG A 45 0.00 -3.75 -19.06
CA ARG A 45 -0.33 -2.85 -20.20
C ARG A 45 -1.81 -2.42 -20.29
N SER A 46 -2.68 -3.13 -19.62
CA SER A 46 -4.12 -2.92 -19.68
C SER A 46 -4.68 -2.56 -18.31
N SER A 47 -3.93 -1.82 -17.52
CA SER A 47 -4.49 -1.20 -16.31
C SER A 47 -5.71 -0.40 -16.71
N ASP A 48 -6.87 -0.82 -16.23
CA ASP A 48 -8.12 -0.13 -16.51
C ASP A 48 -8.24 1.06 -15.56
N ARG A 49 -7.74 2.22 -16.01
CA ARG A 49 -7.81 3.50 -15.29
C ARG A 49 -9.24 3.82 -14.88
N THR A 50 -10.18 3.50 -15.78
CA THR A 50 -11.60 3.71 -15.54
C THR A 50 -12.10 2.89 -14.37
N LEU A 51 -11.63 1.65 -14.22
CA LEU A 51 -12.04 0.80 -13.10
C LEU A 51 -11.50 1.32 -11.77
N THR A 52 -10.23 1.74 -11.70
CA THR A 52 -9.66 2.37 -10.51
C THR A 52 -10.43 3.63 -10.12
N ALA A 53 -10.72 4.52 -11.07
CA ALA A 53 -11.49 5.73 -10.83
C ALA A 53 -12.93 5.42 -10.37
N ARG A 54 -13.59 4.43 -10.95
CA ARG A 54 -14.94 4.01 -10.53
C ARG A 54 -14.96 3.46 -9.10
N ILE A 55 -13.99 2.63 -8.72
CA ILE A 55 -13.88 2.12 -7.35
C ILE A 55 -13.59 3.28 -6.39
N ALA A 56 -12.68 4.17 -6.75
CA ALA A 56 -12.36 5.37 -5.96
C ALA A 56 -13.60 6.26 -5.76
N HIS A 57 -14.41 6.44 -6.80
CA HIS A 57 -15.68 7.17 -6.69
C HIS A 57 -16.63 6.51 -5.67
N THR A 58 -16.78 5.18 -5.73
CA THR A 58 -17.60 4.44 -4.76
C THR A 58 -17.10 4.59 -3.32
N VAL A 59 -15.77 4.54 -3.10
CA VAL A 59 -15.19 4.82 -1.78
C VAL A 59 -15.57 6.22 -1.29
N SER A 60 -15.50 7.21 -2.19
CA SER A 60 -15.89 8.59 -1.86
C SER A 60 -17.39 8.73 -1.56
N GLU A 61 -18.25 7.96 -2.24
CA GLU A 61 -19.70 7.92 -1.94
C GLU A 61 -20.02 7.38 -0.55
N TYR A 62 -19.16 6.50 -0.01
CA TYR A 62 -19.26 6.05 1.39
C TYR A 62 -18.76 7.09 2.41
N GLY A 63 -18.33 8.26 1.96
CA GLY A 63 -17.80 9.32 2.81
C GLY A 63 -16.38 9.05 3.33
N ILE A 64 -15.65 8.09 2.73
CA ILE A 64 -14.28 7.74 3.09
C ILE A 64 -13.33 8.43 2.10
N SER A 65 -12.23 9.00 2.61
CA SER A 65 -11.16 9.53 1.76
C SER A 65 -10.58 8.41 0.90
N CYS A 66 -10.32 8.71 -0.39
CA CYS A 66 -9.76 7.74 -1.32
C CYS A 66 -8.40 8.17 -1.83
N VAL A 67 -7.44 7.25 -1.86
CA VAL A 67 -6.12 7.40 -2.49
C VAL A 67 -6.05 6.46 -3.69
N ALA A 68 -5.90 7.01 -4.90
CA ALA A 68 -5.77 6.19 -6.10
C ALA A 68 -4.30 5.91 -6.40
N HIS A 69 -3.94 4.66 -6.69
CA HIS A 69 -2.61 4.38 -7.21
C HIS A 69 -2.50 4.83 -8.67
N LEU A 70 -1.34 5.31 -9.07
CA LEU A 70 -1.01 5.65 -10.46
C LEU A 70 0.40 5.14 -10.78
N THR A 71 0.49 4.27 -11.78
CA THR A 71 1.78 3.73 -12.25
C THR A 71 2.11 4.33 -13.61
N ALA A 72 3.28 4.96 -13.72
CA ALA A 72 3.61 5.80 -14.86
C ALA A 72 4.58 5.18 -15.89
N GLN A 73 5.16 4.00 -15.63
CA GLN A 73 6.21 3.43 -16.50
C GLN A 73 5.83 3.32 -17.98
N TYR A 74 4.53 3.11 -18.27
CA TYR A 74 3.99 2.92 -19.61
C TYR A 74 3.07 4.07 -20.04
N LEU A 75 3.09 5.19 -19.32
CA LEU A 75 2.25 6.36 -19.59
C LEU A 75 3.09 7.51 -20.12
N ASN A 76 2.53 8.25 -21.06
CA ASN A 76 3.00 9.58 -21.42
C ASN A 76 2.29 10.66 -20.56
N LYS A 77 2.60 11.93 -20.76
CA LYS A 77 1.99 13.03 -19.99
C LYS A 77 0.49 13.12 -20.20
N ASP A 78 0.01 13.02 -21.44
CA ASP A 78 -1.42 13.08 -21.77
C ASP A 78 -2.21 11.94 -21.09
N ASP A 79 -1.58 10.75 -20.98
CA ASP A 79 -2.17 9.62 -20.27
C ASP A 79 -2.29 9.89 -18.75
N VAL A 80 -1.29 10.56 -18.17
CA VAL A 80 -1.30 10.94 -16.75
C VAL A 80 -2.36 12.01 -16.52
N ASP A 81 -2.44 13.01 -17.38
CA ASP A 81 -3.45 14.09 -17.28
C ASP A 81 -4.87 13.53 -17.34
N GLN A 82 -5.15 12.63 -18.29
CA GLN A 82 -6.43 11.93 -18.36
C GLN A 82 -6.75 11.12 -17.09
N ALA A 83 -5.72 10.48 -16.48
CA ALA A 83 -5.93 9.76 -15.23
C ALA A 83 -6.24 10.73 -14.08
N LEU A 84 -5.53 11.85 -13.99
CA LEU A 84 -5.76 12.89 -12.99
C LEU A 84 -7.15 13.52 -13.14
N ASP A 85 -7.60 13.81 -14.36
CA ASP A 85 -8.95 14.32 -14.62
C ASP A 85 -10.03 13.33 -14.13
N MET A 86 -9.87 12.02 -14.41
CA MET A 86 -10.79 11.00 -13.90
C MET A 86 -10.76 10.90 -12.37
N PHE A 87 -9.60 11.12 -11.74
CA PHE A 87 -9.47 11.11 -10.28
C PHE A 87 -10.09 12.36 -9.64
N ASP A 88 -9.98 13.52 -10.29
CA ASP A 88 -10.67 14.75 -9.88
C ASP A 88 -12.21 14.56 -9.91
N GLU A 89 -12.74 13.99 -11.01
CA GLU A 89 -14.17 13.65 -11.13
C GLU A 89 -14.63 12.64 -10.07
N ALA A 90 -13.77 11.65 -9.72
CA ALA A 90 -14.02 10.66 -8.70
C ALA A 90 -13.83 11.20 -7.27
N LYS A 91 -13.44 12.46 -7.09
CA LYS A 91 -13.16 13.12 -5.80
C LYS A 91 -12.07 12.40 -4.99
N VAL A 92 -11.04 11.90 -5.67
CA VAL A 92 -9.88 11.28 -5.05
C VAL A 92 -9.15 12.33 -4.20
N SER A 93 -8.84 11.98 -2.95
CA SER A 93 -8.17 12.89 -2.00
C SER A 93 -6.65 12.90 -2.11
N GLY A 94 -6.08 11.90 -2.79
CA GLY A 94 -4.64 11.78 -3.00
C GLY A 94 -4.28 10.70 -4.02
N VAL A 95 -3.06 10.77 -4.53
CA VAL A 95 -2.53 9.80 -5.50
C VAL A 95 -1.27 9.15 -4.94
N LEU A 96 -1.23 7.80 -4.93
CA LEU A 96 0.00 7.06 -4.67
C LEU A 96 0.78 6.95 -5.98
N ALA A 97 1.82 7.79 -6.09
CA ALA A 97 2.68 7.88 -7.26
C ALA A 97 3.68 6.73 -7.28
N LEU A 98 3.57 5.86 -8.26
CA LEU A 98 4.40 4.67 -8.44
C LEU A 98 5.04 4.69 -9.83
N ARG A 99 6.25 4.15 -9.93
CA ARG A 99 6.82 3.87 -11.25
C ARG A 99 6.02 2.76 -11.94
N GLY A 100 5.71 1.72 -11.22
CA GLY A 100 5.17 0.46 -11.73
C GLY A 100 6.25 -0.57 -12.03
N ASP A 101 5.83 -1.83 -12.21
CA ASP A 101 6.71 -2.95 -12.50
C ASP A 101 6.97 -3.09 -14.00
N ARG A 102 8.15 -3.59 -14.33
CA ARG A 102 8.47 -3.94 -15.72
C ARG A 102 7.64 -5.15 -16.15
N VAL A 103 7.01 -5.03 -17.32
CA VAL A 103 6.26 -6.10 -17.95
C VAL A 103 7.10 -6.68 -19.07
N GLU A 104 7.30 -8.00 -19.08
CA GLU A 104 8.07 -8.68 -20.12
C GLU A 104 7.46 -8.40 -21.50
N GLY A 105 8.31 -8.05 -22.47
CA GLY A 105 7.89 -7.70 -23.82
C GLY A 105 7.16 -6.36 -23.96
N ALA A 106 7.18 -5.51 -22.93
CA ALA A 106 6.65 -4.16 -23.00
C ALA A 106 7.79 -3.12 -22.91
N GLU A 107 7.81 -2.17 -23.85
CA GLU A 107 8.73 -1.05 -23.80
C GLU A 107 8.15 0.08 -22.94
N PRO A 108 8.92 0.59 -21.94
CA PRO A 108 8.53 1.77 -21.19
C PRO A 108 8.31 2.98 -22.09
N ALA A 109 7.41 3.88 -21.70
CA ALA A 109 7.20 5.13 -22.44
C ALA A 109 8.39 6.09 -22.35
N GLY A 110 9.29 5.90 -21.39
CA GLY A 110 10.52 6.69 -21.23
C GLY A 110 10.29 8.14 -20.76
N VAL A 111 9.08 8.48 -20.32
CA VAL A 111 8.73 9.83 -19.84
C VAL A 111 8.95 9.94 -18.33
N PHE A 112 8.58 8.91 -17.58
CA PHE A 112 8.71 8.83 -16.13
C PHE A 112 9.57 7.61 -15.79
N GLU A 113 10.86 7.84 -15.53
CA GLU A 113 11.79 6.74 -15.20
C GLU A 113 11.68 6.31 -13.74
N HIS A 114 11.29 7.26 -12.86
CA HIS A 114 11.15 7.05 -11.43
C HIS A 114 9.80 7.57 -10.91
N ALA A 115 9.39 7.08 -9.75
CA ALA A 115 8.21 7.59 -9.05
C ALA A 115 8.35 9.08 -8.66
N SER A 116 9.58 9.57 -8.45
CA SER A 116 9.87 10.98 -8.22
C SER A 116 9.49 11.87 -9.40
N ASP A 117 9.69 11.39 -10.64
CA ASP A 117 9.37 12.17 -11.84
C ASP A 117 7.86 12.34 -11.96
N LEU A 118 7.11 11.26 -11.69
CA LEU A 118 5.65 11.32 -11.62
C LEU A 118 5.17 12.21 -10.49
N ALA A 119 5.78 12.13 -9.30
CA ALA A 119 5.42 12.97 -8.16
C ALA A 119 5.63 14.46 -8.47
N ALA A 120 6.76 14.83 -9.08
CA ALA A 120 7.05 16.18 -9.50
C ALA A 120 6.01 16.69 -10.51
N TYR A 121 5.68 15.86 -11.51
CA TYR A 121 4.68 16.19 -12.52
C TYR A 121 3.28 16.39 -11.91
N ILE A 122 2.84 15.48 -11.03
CA ILE A 122 1.56 15.63 -10.33
C ILE A 122 1.55 16.92 -9.49
N ARG A 123 2.66 17.24 -8.81
CA ARG A 123 2.77 18.47 -8.00
C ARG A 123 2.63 19.73 -8.84
N GLU A 124 3.15 19.72 -10.06
CA GLU A 124 3.02 20.84 -11.01
C GLU A 124 1.57 20.99 -11.51
N GLU A 125 0.96 19.87 -11.96
CA GLU A 125 -0.38 19.87 -12.56
C GLU A 125 -1.52 19.98 -11.54
N ARG A 126 -1.32 19.45 -10.33
CA ARG A 126 -2.32 19.44 -9.25
C ARG A 126 -1.70 19.82 -7.90
N PRO A 127 -1.36 21.11 -7.68
CA PRO A 127 -0.62 21.60 -6.50
C PRO A 127 -1.27 21.25 -5.16
N ASN A 128 -2.60 21.10 -5.12
CA ASN A 128 -3.37 20.82 -3.90
C ASN A 128 -3.61 19.33 -3.65
N LEU A 129 -3.29 18.46 -4.62
CA LEU A 129 -3.49 17.02 -4.46
C LEU A 129 -2.43 16.44 -3.53
N LYS A 130 -2.84 15.61 -2.58
CA LYS A 130 -1.89 14.88 -1.73
C LYS A 130 -1.17 13.82 -2.55
N ILE A 131 0.14 13.76 -2.43
CA ILE A 131 0.96 12.78 -3.14
C ILE A 131 1.53 11.80 -2.13
N TYR A 132 1.16 10.54 -2.28
CA TYR A 132 1.68 9.42 -1.52
C TYR A 132 2.81 8.75 -2.29
N GLY A 133 3.76 8.16 -1.57
CA GLY A 133 4.85 7.38 -2.15
C GLY A 133 5.04 6.05 -1.44
N ALA A 134 5.57 5.06 -2.15
CA ALA A 134 5.97 3.80 -1.54
C ALA A 134 7.40 3.87 -0.99
N CYS A 135 7.63 3.20 0.16
CA CYS A 135 8.96 2.98 0.74
C CYS A 135 9.15 1.49 1.10
N TYR A 136 10.38 1.08 1.32
CA TYR A 136 10.74 -0.34 1.45
C TYR A 136 11.59 -0.56 2.71
N PRO A 137 11.03 -1.15 3.77
CA PRO A 137 11.76 -1.37 5.03
C PRO A 137 13.03 -2.21 4.88
N GLU A 138 13.01 -3.17 3.96
CA GLU A 138 14.12 -4.08 3.71
C GLU A 138 14.85 -3.79 2.39
N LYS A 139 14.64 -2.60 1.80
CA LYS A 139 15.20 -2.13 0.53
C LYS A 139 14.34 -2.51 -0.69
N HIS A 140 14.26 -1.60 -1.66
CA HIS A 140 13.68 -1.92 -2.98
C HIS A 140 14.52 -2.98 -3.70
N PRO A 141 13.91 -3.99 -4.36
CA PRO A 141 14.66 -5.07 -5.03
C PRO A 141 15.71 -4.61 -6.03
N GLN A 142 15.56 -3.45 -6.64
CA GLN A 142 16.50 -2.88 -7.61
C GLN A 142 17.56 -1.96 -6.99
N SER A 143 17.46 -1.59 -5.71
CA SER A 143 18.46 -0.79 -5.02
C SER A 143 19.63 -1.68 -4.59
N VAL A 144 20.84 -1.17 -4.64
CA VAL A 144 22.05 -1.92 -4.25
C VAL A 144 22.08 -2.07 -2.73
N THR A 145 21.87 -0.97 -2.00
CA THR A 145 21.87 -0.93 -0.54
C THR A 145 20.57 -0.29 -0.03
N LEU A 146 20.30 -0.41 1.27
CA LEU A 146 19.19 0.30 1.91
C LEU A 146 19.45 1.82 1.92
N GLU A 147 20.70 2.22 2.08
CA GLU A 147 21.11 3.62 2.04
C GLU A 147 20.83 4.25 0.67
N ASP A 148 21.16 3.58 -0.42
CA ASP A 148 20.80 4.03 -1.78
C ASP A 148 19.28 4.16 -1.97
N ASP A 149 18.51 3.26 -1.37
CA ASP A 149 17.05 3.31 -1.44
C ASP A 149 16.48 4.49 -0.65
N ILE A 150 17.05 4.78 0.52
CA ILE A 150 16.69 5.95 1.35
C ILE A 150 17.05 7.26 0.64
N ASP A 151 18.19 7.32 -0.06
CA ASP A 151 18.56 8.48 -0.87
C ASP A 151 17.54 8.72 -2.02
N ASN A 152 17.08 7.64 -2.64
CA ASN A 152 16.02 7.72 -3.65
C ASN A 152 14.65 8.07 -3.03
N LEU A 153 14.37 7.62 -1.80
CA LEU A 153 13.19 8.01 -1.06
C LEU A 153 13.20 9.51 -0.77
N LYS A 154 14.35 10.07 -0.38
CA LYS A 154 14.50 11.51 -0.18
C LYS A 154 14.18 12.29 -1.45
N LYS A 155 14.66 11.86 -2.62
CA LYS A 155 14.31 12.48 -3.92
C LYS A 155 12.81 12.48 -4.17
N LYS A 156 12.08 11.41 -3.79
CA LYS A 156 10.62 11.37 -3.89
C LYS A 156 9.95 12.41 -2.98
N VAL A 157 10.44 12.56 -1.76
CA VAL A 157 9.92 13.56 -0.82
C VAL A 157 10.19 14.97 -1.34
N ASP A 158 11.41 15.24 -1.79
CA ASP A 158 11.81 16.52 -2.36
C ASP A 158 11.00 16.86 -3.64
N ALA A 159 10.54 15.84 -4.40
CA ALA A 159 9.66 15.97 -5.55
C ALA A 159 8.18 16.25 -5.20
N GLY A 160 7.83 16.26 -3.92
CA GLY A 160 6.49 16.64 -3.47
C GLY A 160 5.65 15.54 -2.84
N VAL A 161 6.22 14.36 -2.59
CA VAL A 161 5.54 13.33 -1.79
C VAL A 161 5.40 13.83 -0.35
N THR A 162 4.17 13.72 0.19
CA THR A 162 3.79 14.24 1.50
C THR A 162 3.44 13.14 2.50
N HIS A 163 3.39 11.89 2.05
CA HIS A 163 3.01 10.75 2.87
C HIS A 163 3.61 9.47 2.27
N LEU A 164 4.05 8.55 3.11
CA LEU A 164 4.64 7.29 2.68
C LEU A 164 3.85 6.09 3.18
N ILE A 165 3.75 5.06 2.34
CA ILE A 165 3.20 3.76 2.70
C ILE A 165 4.31 2.73 2.47
N SER A 166 4.62 1.93 3.50
CA SER A 166 5.68 0.94 3.35
C SER A 166 5.21 -0.28 2.56
N GLN A 167 6.12 -0.92 1.82
CA GLN A 167 5.93 -2.29 1.36
C GLN A 167 5.73 -3.21 2.57
N LEU A 168 5.06 -4.35 2.36
CA LEU A 168 4.87 -5.37 3.38
C LEU A 168 6.20 -5.82 3.98
N PHE A 169 6.18 -6.10 5.25
CA PHE A 169 7.25 -6.73 6.03
C PHE A 169 6.60 -7.65 7.07
N TYR A 170 7.37 -8.58 7.62
CA TYR A 170 6.85 -9.54 8.60
C TYR A 170 7.54 -9.40 9.96
N ASP A 171 8.63 -8.65 10.06
CA ASP A 171 9.32 -8.37 11.31
C ASP A 171 9.30 -6.87 11.61
N ASN A 172 8.70 -6.48 12.73
CA ASN A 172 8.59 -5.07 13.13
C ASN A 172 9.96 -4.41 13.29
N GLU A 173 10.99 -5.16 13.71
CA GLU A 173 12.33 -4.61 13.88
C GLU A 173 12.95 -4.17 12.53
N ASP A 174 12.57 -4.80 11.41
CA ASP A 174 13.04 -4.36 10.09
C ASP A 174 12.43 -2.99 9.73
N PHE A 175 11.14 -2.79 9.99
CA PHE A 175 10.47 -1.50 9.78
C PHE A 175 11.01 -0.41 10.72
N LEU A 176 11.19 -0.70 11.99
CA LEU A 176 11.67 0.28 12.97
C LEU A 176 13.11 0.74 12.67
N ARG A 177 14.00 -0.20 12.31
CA ARG A 177 15.37 0.15 11.86
C ARG A 177 15.35 1.03 10.59
N PHE A 178 14.45 0.74 9.66
CA PHE A 178 14.24 1.58 8.48
C PHE A 178 13.75 2.97 8.89
N LEU A 179 12.75 3.06 9.76
CA LEU A 179 12.18 4.32 10.23
C LEU A 179 13.26 5.21 10.88
N ASP A 180 14.10 4.64 11.75
CA ASP A 180 15.22 5.36 12.38
C ASP A 180 16.17 5.95 11.32
N LYS A 181 16.55 5.17 10.31
CA LYS A 181 17.42 5.62 9.22
C LYS A 181 16.79 6.74 8.39
N VAL A 182 15.51 6.61 8.07
CA VAL A 182 14.75 7.61 7.31
C VAL A 182 14.64 8.93 8.09
N ARG A 183 14.36 8.86 9.38
CA ARG A 183 14.34 10.05 10.25
C ARG A 183 15.73 10.70 10.38
N ALA A 184 16.79 9.90 10.43
CA ALA A 184 18.17 10.40 10.52
C ALA A 184 18.59 11.22 9.27
N VAL A 185 18.00 11.01 8.10
CA VAL A 185 18.24 11.81 6.88
C VAL A 185 17.25 12.97 6.71
N GLY A 186 16.43 13.25 7.74
CA GLY A 186 15.51 14.41 7.80
C GLY A 186 14.21 14.24 7.03
N ILE A 187 13.75 13.01 6.79
CA ILE A 187 12.40 12.76 6.25
C ILE A 187 11.43 12.69 7.43
N GLU A 188 10.61 13.74 7.60
CA GLU A 188 9.68 13.91 8.72
C GLU A 188 8.21 13.66 8.36
N ILE A 189 7.89 13.44 7.08
CA ILE A 189 6.52 13.17 6.64
C ILE A 189 6.01 11.85 7.22
N PRO A 190 4.67 11.69 7.39
CA PRO A 190 4.08 10.45 7.91
C PRO A 190 4.46 9.21 7.09
N ILE A 191 4.73 8.11 7.78
CA ILE A 191 5.04 6.80 7.19
C ILE A 191 4.12 5.75 7.83
N GLU A 192 3.22 5.19 7.04
CA GLU A 192 2.38 4.08 7.49
C GLU A 192 3.07 2.73 7.28
N ALA A 193 3.02 1.91 8.31
CA ALA A 193 3.50 0.53 8.28
C ALA A 193 2.53 -0.38 7.49
N GLY A 194 2.99 -0.93 6.38
CA GLY A 194 2.20 -1.81 5.51
C GLY A 194 2.11 -3.23 6.07
N ILE A 195 0.94 -3.64 6.53
CA ILE A 195 0.69 -4.94 7.16
C ILE A 195 -0.13 -5.82 6.23
N MET A 196 0.42 -6.97 5.85
CA MET A 196 -0.28 -7.98 5.05
C MET A 196 -0.66 -9.19 5.90
N PRO A 197 -1.97 -9.49 6.09
CA PRO A 197 -2.40 -10.66 6.84
C PRO A 197 -1.93 -11.97 6.21
N VAL A 198 -1.49 -12.90 7.04
CA VAL A 198 -1.08 -14.24 6.64
C VAL A 198 -2.32 -15.13 6.51
N MET A 199 -2.65 -15.56 5.29
CA MET A 199 -3.84 -16.37 5.02
C MET A 199 -3.54 -17.66 4.25
N ASN A 200 -2.41 -17.72 3.57
CA ASN A 200 -2.00 -18.84 2.74
C ASN A 200 -0.48 -18.89 2.63
N ALA A 201 0.13 -20.01 2.98
CA ALA A 201 1.59 -20.15 3.06
C ALA A 201 2.28 -19.92 1.70
N LYS A 202 1.71 -20.45 0.60
CA LYS A 202 2.28 -20.27 -0.74
C LYS A 202 2.28 -18.80 -1.15
N SER A 203 1.20 -18.07 -0.83
CA SER A 203 1.09 -16.63 -1.11
C SER A 203 2.10 -15.82 -0.31
N VAL A 204 2.28 -16.12 0.98
CA VAL A 204 3.27 -15.45 1.83
C VAL A 204 4.68 -15.64 1.27
N ARG A 205 5.11 -16.90 1.03
CA ARG A 205 6.45 -17.20 0.48
C ARG A 205 6.66 -16.55 -0.89
N ARG A 206 5.63 -16.55 -1.76
CA ARG A 206 5.69 -15.88 -3.05
C ARG A 206 5.84 -14.36 -2.91
N MET A 207 5.06 -13.72 -2.04
CA MET A 207 5.13 -12.26 -1.85
C MET A 207 6.45 -11.87 -1.19
N ALA A 208 6.89 -12.61 -0.18
CA ALA A 208 8.21 -12.40 0.43
C ALA A 208 9.34 -12.48 -0.60
N GLY A 209 9.29 -13.45 -1.52
CA GLY A 209 10.27 -13.58 -2.61
C GLY A 209 10.24 -12.41 -3.60
N ILE A 210 9.04 -11.94 -3.99
CA ILE A 210 8.88 -10.80 -4.91
C ILE A 210 9.37 -9.50 -4.27
N CYS A 211 8.97 -9.25 -3.02
CA CYS A 211 9.32 -8.03 -2.28
C CYS A 211 10.71 -8.10 -1.67
N GLN A 212 11.37 -9.26 -1.70
CA GLN A 212 12.61 -9.58 -1.00
C GLN A 212 12.52 -9.34 0.52
N SER A 213 11.31 -9.55 1.08
CA SER A 213 11.06 -9.42 2.51
C SER A 213 11.43 -10.68 3.25
N ARG A 214 12.06 -10.52 4.41
CA ARG A 214 12.44 -11.62 5.28
C ARG A 214 11.21 -12.23 5.95
N VAL A 215 11.12 -13.55 5.96
CA VAL A 215 10.14 -14.27 6.77
C VAL A 215 10.83 -14.65 8.08
N PRO A 216 10.41 -14.10 9.24
CA PRO A 216 11.06 -14.42 10.52
C PRO A 216 10.73 -15.84 10.97
N GLU A 217 11.61 -16.43 11.79
CA GLU A 217 11.48 -17.81 12.28
C GLU A 217 10.10 -18.09 12.91
N LYS A 218 9.58 -17.15 13.70
CA LYS A 218 8.24 -17.27 14.30
C LYS A 218 7.16 -17.52 13.24
N LEU A 219 7.24 -16.81 12.10
CA LEU A 219 6.28 -16.98 11.01
C LEU A 219 6.55 -18.25 10.21
N GLU A 220 7.82 -18.62 9.97
CA GLU A 220 8.15 -19.89 9.28
C GLU A 220 7.60 -21.09 10.02
N VAL A 221 7.74 -21.14 11.35
CA VAL A 221 7.15 -22.22 12.19
C VAL A 221 5.64 -22.33 12.00
N MET A 222 4.93 -21.19 11.90
CA MET A 222 3.49 -21.17 11.64
C MET A 222 3.15 -21.68 10.22
N LEU A 223 3.91 -21.22 9.22
CA LEU A 223 3.72 -21.64 7.82
C LEU A 223 4.00 -23.13 7.62
N ASP A 224 5.01 -23.67 8.28
CA ASP A 224 5.34 -25.09 8.22
C ASP A 224 4.32 -25.96 8.97
N LYS A 225 3.83 -25.48 10.11
CA LYS A 225 2.87 -26.23 10.92
C LYS A 225 1.46 -26.27 10.34
N TRP A 226 1.00 -25.15 9.80
CA TRP A 226 -0.40 -24.97 9.39
C TRP A 226 -0.57 -24.63 7.91
N GLY A 227 0.50 -24.66 7.11
CA GLY A 227 0.47 -24.24 5.73
C GLY A 227 -0.46 -25.03 4.81
N ASP A 228 -0.77 -26.28 5.18
CA ASP A 228 -1.72 -27.13 4.44
C ASP A 228 -3.18 -26.92 4.88
N ASP A 229 -3.42 -26.24 6.01
CA ASP A 229 -4.75 -25.88 6.51
C ASP A 229 -4.93 -24.36 6.52
N ASN A 230 -5.45 -23.83 5.41
CA ASN A 230 -5.67 -22.38 5.27
C ASN A 230 -6.66 -21.81 6.29
N ALA A 231 -7.57 -22.62 6.86
CA ALA A 231 -8.52 -22.14 7.86
C ALA A 231 -7.79 -21.86 9.17
N VAL A 232 -6.96 -22.79 9.62
CA VAL A 232 -6.14 -22.64 10.83
C VAL A 232 -5.07 -21.56 10.62
N LEU A 233 -4.38 -21.56 9.47
CA LEU A 233 -3.36 -20.57 9.18
C LEU A 233 -3.93 -19.14 9.15
N LYS A 234 -5.14 -18.96 8.63
CA LYS A 234 -5.83 -17.66 8.66
C LYS A 234 -6.07 -17.16 10.07
N GLU A 235 -6.49 -18.03 11.00
CA GLU A 235 -6.67 -17.64 12.40
C GLU A 235 -5.35 -17.23 13.06
N ALA A 236 -4.29 -18.02 12.84
CA ALA A 236 -2.95 -17.68 13.30
C ALA A 236 -2.42 -16.38 12.68
N GLY A 237 -2.72 -16.15 11.39
CA GLY A 237 -2.34 -14.92 10.68
C GLY A 237 -3.05 -13.67 11.16
N ILE A 238 -4.33 -13.79 11.57
CA ILE A 238 -5.05 -12.68 12.20
C ILE A 238 -4.39 -12.32 13.55
N ALA A 239 -4.03 -13.33 14.35
CA ALA A 239 -3.35 -13.09 15.61
C ALA A 239 -1.97 -12.43 15.38
N TYR A 240 -1.20 -12.93 14.40
CA TYR A 240 0.11 -12.39 14.04
C TYR A 240 0.03 -10.93 13.60
N ALA A 241 -0.87 -10.59 12.67
CA ALA A 241 -1.07 -9.21 12.21
C ALA A 241 -1.55 -8.29 13.35
N SER A 242 -2.43 -8.77 14.23
CA SER A 242 -2.88 -7.99 15.39
C SER A 242 -1.74 -7.70 16.37
N GLU A 243 -0.84 -8.67 16.61
CA GLU A 243 0.35 -8.49 17.43
C GLU A 243 1.31 -7.48 16.79
N GLN A 244 1.60 -7.60 15.47
CA GLN A 244 2.43 -6.63 14.76
C GLN A 244 1.90 -5.20 14.92
N ILE A 245 0.61 -5.01 14.67
CA ILE A 245 -0.02 -3.68 14.74
C ILE A 245 0.06 -3.13 16.17
N SER A 246 -0.27 -3.93 17.18
CA SER A 246 -0.24 -3.46 18.57
C SER A 246 1.16 -3.06 19.03
N ASP A 247 2.19 -3.80 18.65
CA ASP A 247 3.58 -3.47 18.95
C ASP A 247 4.04 -2.19 18.23
N LEU A 248 3.72 -2.06 16.93
CA LEU A 248 4.07 -0.87 16.14
C LEU A 248 3.42 0.41 16.72
N VAL A 249 2.12 0.35 17.01
CA VAL A 249 1.39 1.47 17.61
C VAL A 249 1.94 1.83 18.99
N ALA A 250 2.26 0.83 19.82
CA ALA A 250 2.88 1.06 21.13
C ALA A 250 4.25 1.73 21.03
N ARG A 251 4.98 1.50 19.93
CA ARG A 251 6.28 2.15 19.65
C ARG A 251 6.16 3.52 18.95
N GLY A 252 4.94 3.99 18.71
CA GLY A 252 4.67 5.34 18.23
C GLY A 252 4.87 5.56 16.74
N VAL A 253 4.56 4.57 15.90
CA VAL A 253 4.55 4.74 14.45
C VAL A 253 3.46 5.74 14.02
N ASP A 254 3.65 6.41 12.87
CA ASP A 254 2.70 7.42 12.39
C ASP A 254 1.34 6.82 11.99
N GLY A 255 1.33 5.54 11.59
CA GLY A 255 0.11 4.83 11.20
C GLY A 255 0.35 3.43 10.69
N VAL A 256 -0.74 2.76 10.38
CA VAL A 256 -0.78 1.39 9.83
C VAL A 256 -1.64 1.35 8.59
N HIS A 257 -1.09 0.79 7.53
CA HIS A 257 -1.77 0.50 6.27
C HIS A 257 -2.05 -1.00 6.14
N LEU A 258 -3.31 -1.40 6.24
CA LEU A 258 -3.70 -2.81 6.17
C LEU A 258 -4.03 -3.21 4.72
N TYR A 259 -3.24 -4.10 4.15
CA TYR A 259 -3.53 -4.76 2.88
C TYR A 259 -4.70 -5.73 3.07
N THR A 260 -5.92 -5.33 2.73
CA THR A 260 -7.12 -6.14 3.01
C THR A 260 -7.15 -7.45 2.24
N MET A 261 -6.39 -7.53 1.16
CA MET A 261 -6.44 -8.64 0.20
C MET A 261 -7.86 -8.92 -0.30
N ASN A 262 -8.75 -7.89 -0.25
CA ASN A 262 -10.18 -7.98 -0.52
C ASN A 262 -10.90 -9.03 0.36
N HIS A 263 -10.43 -9.21 1.61
CA HIS A 263 -11.04 -10.11 2.60
C HIS A 263 -11.60 -9.30 3.79
N PRO A 264 -12.77 -8.70 3.69
CA PRO A 264 -13.33 -7.82 4.71
C PRO A 264 -13.51 -8.51 6.08
N CYS A 265 -13.84 -9.81 6.10
CA CYS A 265 -13.97 -10.55 7.37
C CYS A 265 -12.63 -10.60 8.14
N VAL A 266 -11.49 -10.74 7.45
CA VAL A 266 -10.16 -10.75 8.08
C VAL A 266 -9.84 -9.35 8.60
N SER A 267 -10.03 -8.33 7.78
CA SER A 267 -9.81 -6.93 8.16
C SER A 267 -10.65 -6.51 9.38
N ARG A 268 -11.93 -6.89 9.41
CA ARG A 268 -12.81 -6.63 10.57
C ARG A 268 -12.31 -7.30 11.85
N ARG A 269 -11.83 -8.52 11.75
CA ARG A 269 -11.32 -9.25 12.93
C ARG A 269 -10.01 -8.65 13.43
N ILE A 270 -9.10 -8.28 12.54
CA ILE A 270 -7.88 -7.55 12.93
C ILE A 270 -8.27 -6.23 13.59
N TRP A 271 -9.15 -5.43 12.94
CA TRP A 271 -9.59 -4.15 13.49
C TRP A 271 -10.22 -4.29 14.87
N SER A 272 -11.08 -5.29 15.08
CA SER A 272 -11.69 -5.50 16.39
C SER A 272 -10.69 -5.76 17.51
N ASN A 273 -9.53 -6.35 17.18
CA ASN A 273 -8.43 -6.61 18.13
C ASN A 273 -7.61 -5.35 18.43
N VAL A 274 -7.44 -4.46 17.42
CA VAL A 274 -6.46 -3.35 17.51
C VAL A 274 -7.10 -1.98 17.65
N LYS A 275 -8.41 -1.82 17.35
CA LYS A 275 -9.13 -0.54 17.44
C LYS A 275 -8.85 0.26 18.73
N PRO A 276 -8.78 -0.36 19.94
CA PRO A 276 -8.50 0.39 21.17
C PRO A 276 -7.16 1.14 21.19
N PHE A 277 -6.23 0.81 20.30
CA PHE A 277 -4.89 1.44 20.25
C PHE A 277 -4.86 2.69 19.35
N PHE A 278 -5.92 2.95 18.59
CA PHE A 278 -6.06 4.08 17.65
C PHE A 278 -6.92 5.24 18.24
N VAL A 279 -6.86 5.45 19.55
CA VAL A 279 -7.60 6.49 20.28
C VAL A 279 -6.71 7.60 20.78
#